data_0bf587b3e47db4d16e388f2aa385b9d1
#
_entry.id   0bf587b3e47db4d16e388f2aa385b9d1
#
_cell.length_a   1.000
_cell.length_b   1.000
_cell.length_c   1.000
_cell.angle_alpha   90.00
_cell.angle_beta   90.00
_cell.angle_gamma   90.00
#
_symmetry.space_group_name_H-M   'P 1'
#
loop_
_entity.id
_entity.type
_entity.pdbx_description
1 polymer ?
#
loop_
_entity_poly.entity_id
_entity_poly.type
_entity_poly.pdbx_seq_one_letter_code
_entity_poly.pdbx_strand_id
1 'polypeptide(L)'
;MYNKVIMVGNLTRDIELRYLPSGSALAKSAIATSFRFKTQTGEQKEEVCFLDFNMFGRAAEVANQYLKKGSKVLLEGRLVFEQWTAQDGSARSRHSLRVDEMKMLDSKSSSEQGNAYNQNYNQAPMQNQYNEPMNSHNNENSAVAGKEEQKPRVKQNIPEIDIDDEIPF
;
A
#
# COMPACT_ATOMS: atom_id res chain seq x y z
N MET A 1 -25.24 20.77 -8.20
CA MET A 1 -24.56 19.56 -8.71
C MET A 1 -23.44 19.21 -7.76
N TYR A 2 -23.22 17.92 -7.49
CA TYR A 2 -22.21 17.45 -6.54
C TYR A 2 -21.37 16.34 -7.18
N ASN A 3 -20.05 16.41 -7.04
CA ASN A 3 -19.12 15.42 -7.55
C ASN A 3 -17.99 15.24 -6.50
N LYS A 4 -18.06 14.18 -5.74
CA LYS A 4 -17.14 13.87 -4.67
C LYS A 4 -16.84 12.37 -4.68
N VAL A 5 -15.56 12.02 -4.62
CA VAL A 5 -15.07 10.66 -4.53
C VAL A 5 -14.13 10.57 -3.35
N ILE A 6 -14.31 9.55 -2.51
CA ILE A 6 -13.44 9.23 -1.39
C ILE A 6 -13.00 7.79 -1.58
N MET A 7 -11.69 7.56 -1.60
CA MET A 7 -11.10 6.22 -1.76
C MET A 7 -10.06 5.97 -0.69
N VAL A 8 -10.11 4.77 -0.12
CA VAL A 8 -9.05 4.23 0.75
C VAL A 8 -8.46 3.01 0.07
N GLY A 9 -7.16 3.01 -0.15
CA GLY A 9 -6.49 1.92 -0.86
C GLY A 9 -4.98 2.05 -0.84
N ASN A 10 -4.31 1.27 -1.69
CA ASN A 10 -2.87 1.26 -1.80
C ASN A 10 -2.41 1.82 -3.14
N LEU A 11 -1.29 2.54 -3.17
CA LEU A 11 -0.68 2.99 -4.41
C LEU A 11 -0.20 1.79 -5.24
N THR A 12 -0.55 1.78 -6.53
CA THR A 12 -0.16 0.70 -7.46
C THR A 12 1.22 0.92 -8.07
N ARG A 13 1.68 2.16 -8.06
CA ARG A 13 3.00 2.60 -8.57
C ARG A 13 3.49 3.79 -7.77
N ASP A 14 4.78 4.09 -7.91
CA ASP A 14 5.38 5.26 -7.30
C ASP A 14 4.76 6.56 -7.84
N ILE A 15 4.92 7.64 -7.07
CA ILE A 15 4.46 8.97 -7.47
C ILE A 15 5.37 9.50 -8.59
N GLU A 16 4.76 9.88 -9.70
CA GLU A 16 5.42 10.60 -10.78
C GLU A 16 5.23 12.11 -10.57
N LEU A 17 6.27 12.79 -10.10
CA LEU A 17 6.25 14.25 -9.88
C LEU A 17 6.76 14.99 -11.11
N ARG A 18 6.01 16.00 -11.56
CA ARG A 18 6.40 16.94 -12.61
C ARG A 18 6.09 18.36 -12.18
N TYR A 19 6.79 19.33 -12.75
CA TYR A 19 6.47 20.74 -12.57
C TYR A 19 5.85 21.30 -13.86
N LEU A 20 4.74 21.99 -13.70
CA LEU A 20 4.06 22.70 -14.79
C LEU A 20 4.86 23.96 -15.15
N PRO A 21 4.64 24.54 -16.37
CA PRO A 21 5.25 25.81 -16.74
C PRO A 21 4.97 26.97 -15.76
N SER A 22 3.86 26.88 -15.02
CA SER A 22 3.49 27.80 -13.94
C SER A 22 4.31 27.62 -12.67
N GLY A 23 5.23 26.64 -12.61
CA GLY A 23 5.99 26.28 -11.40
C GLY A 23 5.20 25.41 -10.39
N SER A 24 3.93 25.12 -10.65
CA SER A 24 3.15 24.28 -9.75
C SER A 24 3.52 22.79 -9.90
N ALA A 25 3.70 22.10 -8.78
CA ALA A 25 3.95 20.66 -8.78
C ALA A 25 2.69 19.89 -9.19
N LEU A 26 2.87 18.83 -9.96
CA LEU A 26 1.85 17.86 -10.37
C LEU A 26 2.35 16.45 -10.08
N ALA A 27 1.67 15.74 -9.21
CA ALA A 27 1.92 14.33 -8.93
C ALA A 27 0.86 13.46 -9.61
N LYS A 28 1.31 12.38 -10.25
CA LYS A 28 0.46 11.36 -10.89
C LYS A 28 0.78 9.99 -10.32
N SER A 29 -0.24 9.21 -10.02
CA SER A 29 -0.15 7.80 -9.66
C SER A 29 -1.51 7.12 -9.84
N ALA A 30 -1.67 5.91 -9.31
CA ALA A 30 -2.93 5.21 -9.28
C ALA A 30 -3.13 4.53 -7.92
N ILE A 31 -4.38 4.48 -7.49
CA ILE A 31 -4.83 3.80 -6.28
C ILE A 31 -5.59 2.53 -6.65
N ALA A 32 -5.36 1.46 -5.89
CA ALA A 32 -6.17 0.24 -5.92
C ALA A 32 -6.96 0.13 -4.62
N THR A 33 -8.25 -0.11 -4.74
CA THR A 33 -9.12 -0.46 -3.61
C THR A 33 -9.82 -1.77 -3.90
N SER A 34 -9.96 -2.64 -2.89
CA SER A 34 -10.64 -3.91 -3.04
C SER A 34 -11.87 -3.98 -2.16
N PHE A 35 -12.91 -4.62 -2.68
CA PHE A 35 -14.15 -4.90 -1.98
C PHE A 35 -14.40 -6.40 -1.98
N ARG A 36 -14.56 -6.98 -0.78
CA ARG A 36 -14.83 -8.40 -0.60
C ARG A 36 -16.26 -8.61 -0.18
N PHE A 37 -16.94 -9.50 -0.87
CA PHE A 37 -18.32 -9.85 -0.57
C PHE A 37 -18.57 -11.35 -0.73
N LYS A 38 -19.66 -11.82 -0.12
CA LYS A 38 -20.15 -13.19 -0.33
C LYS A 38 -21.28 -13.18 -1.33
N THR A 39 -21.20 -14.09 -2.29
CA THR A 39 -22.31 -14.34 -3.22
C THR A 39 -23.47 -15.03 -2.51
N GLN A 40 -24.63 -15.10 -3.16
CA GLN A 40 -25.78 -15.88 -2.66
C GLN A 40 -25.48 -17.38 -2.50
N THR A 41 -24.50 -17.89 -3.26
CA THR A 41 -24.02 -19.28 -3.17
C THR A 41 -23.01 -19.50 -2.05
N GLY A 42 -22.66 -18.45 -1.28
CA GLY A 42 -21.72 -18.51 -0.16
C GLY A 42 -20.22 -18.37 -0.53
N GLU A 43 -19.91 -18.22 -1.82
CA GLU A 43 -18.54 -17.98 -2.29
C GLU A 43 -18.07 -16.58 -1.93
N GLN A 44 -16.82 -16.45 -1.52
CA GLN A 44 -16.18 -15.15 -1.33
C GLN A 44 -15.62 -14.65 -2.66
N LYS A 45 -16.03 -13.43 -3.05
CA LYS A 45 -15.49 -12.72 -4.22
C LYS A 45 -14.82 -11.43 -3.80
N GLU A 46 -13.81 -11.05 -4.56
CA GLU A 46 -13.08 -9.79 -4.39
C GLU A 46 -13.11 -9.03 -5.71
N GLU A 47 -13.56 -7.78 -5.65
CA GLU A 47 -13.52 -6.83 -6.76
C GLU A 47 -12.45 -5.81 -6.47
N VAL A 48 -11.60 -5.51 -7.45
CA VAL A 48 -10.54 -4.51 -7.32
C VAL A 48 -10.82 -3.38 -8.29
N CYS A 49 -10.90 -2.16 -7.76
CA CYS A 49 -11.03 -0.95 -8.54
C CYS A 49 -9.68 -0.24 -8.62
N PHE A 50 -9.23 0.07 -9.83
CA PHE A 50 -8.04 0.88 -10.09
C PHE A 50 -8.47 2.25 -10.60
N LEU A 51 -7.93 3.31 -10.01
CA LEU A 51 -8.22 4.67 -10.45
C LEU A 51 -6.94 5.50 -10.49
N ASP A 52 -6.67 6.10 -11.66
CA ASP A 52 -5.60 7.09 -11.81
C ASP A 52 -5.99 8.36 -11.06
N PHE A 53 -5.00 9.01 -10.46
CA PHE A 53 -5.23 10.30 -9.80
C PHE A 53 -4.15 11.32 -10.13
N ASN A 54 -4.55 12.58 -10.02
CA ASN A 54 -3.71 13.75 -10.16
C ASN A 54 -3.81 14.60 -8.88
N MET A 55 -2.67 15.06 -8.39
CA MET A 55 -2.55 15.90 -7.20
C MET A 55 -1.67 17.11 -7.53
N PHE A 56 -2.00 18.29 -7.00
CA PHE A 56 -1.33 19.55 -7.37
C PHE A 56 -0.70 20.23 -6.16
N GLY A 57 0.28 21.10 -6.44
CA GLY A 57 0.90 21.99 -5.48
C GLY A 57 1.61 21.23 -4.33
N ARG A 58 1.50 21.77 -3.12
CA ARG A 58 2.21 21.23 -1.94
C ARG A 58 1.86 19.78 -1.63
N ALA A 59 0.61 19.39 -1.82
CA ALA A 59 0.19 17.99 -1.62
C ALA A 59 0.92 17.03 -2.56
N ALA A 60 1.18 17.44 -3.80
CA ALA A 60 1.95 16.65 -4.77
C ALA A 60 3.40 16.43 -4.31
N GLU A 61 4.07 17.47 -3.80
CA GLU A 61 5.43 17.38 -3.27
C GLU A 61 5.50 16.46 -2.04
N VAL A 62 4.57 16.62 -1.10
CA VAL A 62 4.46 15.78 0.10
C VAL A 62 4.22 14.31 -0.30
N ALA A 63 3.31 14.06 -1.25
CA ALA A 63 3.05 12.71 -1.73
C ALA A 63 4.32 12.08 -2.30
N ASN A 64 5.07 12.79 -3.14
CA ASN A 64 6.32 12.28 -3.74
C ASN A 64 7.40 12.01 -2.70
N GLN A 65 7.47 12.81 -1.64
CA GLN A 65 8.48 12.67 -0.59
C GLN A 65 8.24 11.45 0.31
N TYR A 66 6.99 11.16 0.63
CA TYR A 66 6.64 10.19 1.67
C TYR A 66 5.95 8.92 1.18
N LEU A 67 5.35 8.92 -0.01
CA LEU A 67 4.59 7.81 -0.54
C LEU A 67 5.40 7.03 -1.58
N LYS A 68 5.22 5.69 -1.55
CA LYS A 68 5.81 4.75 -2.49
C LYS A 68 4.73 3.78 -2.97
N LYS A 69 5.02 3.00 -4.00
CA LYS A 69 4.19 1.86 -4.39
C LYS A 69 3.87 1.01 -3.16
N GLY A 70 2.60 0.70 -2.96
CA GLY A 70 2.10 -0.05 -1.81
C GLY A 70 1.66 0.80 -0.61
N SER A 71 2.05 2.08 -0.52
CA SER A 71 1.60 2.96 0.56
C SER A 71 0.09 3.06 0.62
N LYS A 72 -0.46 2.95 1.84
CA LYS A 72 -1.89 3.06 2.10
C LYS A 72 -2.30 4.50 2.32
N VAL A 73 -3.28 4.96 1.56
CA VAL A 73 -3.72 6.34 1.58
C VAL A 73 -5.24 6.46 1.56
N LEU A 74 -5.76 7.56 2.10
CA LEU A 74 -7.10 8.05 1.83
C LEU A 74 -6.97 9.25 0.87
N LEU A 75 -7.67 9.18 -0.24
CA LEU A 75 -7.77 10.26 -1.23
C LEU A 75 -9.21 10.74 -1.30
N GLU A 76 -9.38 12.05 -1.23
CA GLU A 76 -10.64 12.73 -1.38
C GLU A 76 -10.52 13.75 -2.51
N GLY A 77 -11.51 13.77 -3.39
CA GLY A 77 -11.48 14.65 -4.55
C GLY A 77 -12.71 14.53 -5.41
N ARG A 78 -12.57 14.85 -6.69
CA ARG A 78 -13.63 14.79 -7.69
C ARG A 78 -13.20 13.98 -8.89
N LEU A 79 -14.14 13.27 -9.50
CA LEU A 79 -13.91 12.57 -10.75
C LEU A 79 -13.85 13.57 -11.91
N VAL A 80 -12.83 13.43 -12.75
CA VAL A 80 -12.61 14.29 -13.91
C VAL A 80 -12.55 13.41 -15.15
N PHE A 81 -13.24 13.85 -16.21
CA PHE A 81 -13.14 13.23 -17.52
C PHE A 81 -12.05 13.92 -18.32
N GLU A 82 -11.03 13.16 -18.73
CA GLU A 82 -9.90 13.62 -19.54
C GLU A 82 -10.03 13.05 -20.96
N GLN A 83 -9.87 13.91 -21.96
CA GLN A 83 -9.85 13.53 -23.37
C GLN A 83 -8.56 14.02 -24.02
N TRP A 84 -7.97 13.23 -24.88
CA TRP A 84 -6.79 13.61 -25.65
C TRP A 84 -6.74 12.86 -26.98
N THR A 85 -5.99 13.40 -27.93
CA THR A 85 -5.65 12.72 -29.17
C THR A 85 -4.32 12.00 -29.00
N ALA A 86 -4.30 10.69 -29.21
CA ALA A 86 -3.09 9.89 -29.14
C ALA A 86 -2.18 10.17 -30.37
N GLN A 87 -0.93 9.71 -30.32
CA GLN A 87 0.04 9.92 -31.42
C GLN A 87 -0.40 9.26 -32.74
N ASP A 88 -1.23 8.22 -32.67
CA ASP A 88 -1.84 7.54 -33.82
C ASP A 88 -3.05 8.28 -34.41
N GLY A 89 -3.39 9.47 -33.86
CA GLY A 89 -4.55 10.27 -34.23
C GLY A 89 -5.87 9.82 -33.65
N SER A 90 -5.91 8.73 -32.84
CA SER A 90 -7.12 8.26 -32.21
C SER A 90 -7.54 9.15 -31.03
N ALA A 91 -8.85 9.43 -30.91
CA ALA A 91 -9.41 10.06 -29.72
C ALA A 91 -9.45 9.06 -28.58
N ARG A 92 -8.88 9.45 -27.43
CA ARG A 92 -8.90 8.64 -26.21
C ARG A 92 -9.45 9.42 -25.05
N SER A 93 -10.05 8.70 -24.10
CA SER A 93 -10.60 9.29 -22.92
C SER A 93 -10.41 8.39 -21.70
N ARG A 94 -10.42 8.99 -20.52
CA ARG A 94 -10.43 8.27 -19.25
C ARG A 94 -11.03 9.12 -18.15
N HIS A 95 -11.45 8.46 -17.07
CA HIS A 95 -11.76 9.11 -15.83
C HIS A 95 -10.54 9.07 -14.90
N SER A 96 -10.28 10.16 -14.21
CA SER A 96 -9.24 10.26 -13.19
C SER A 96 -9.77 11.00 -11.96
N LEU A 97 -9.16 10.74 -10.79
CA LEU A 97 -9.46 11.46 -9.57
C LEU A 97 -8.58 12.70 -9.49
N ARG A 98 -9.17 13.87 -9.44
CA ARG A 98 -8.48 15.10 -9.05
C ARG A 98 -8.55 15.22 -7.54
N VAL A 99 -7.41 15.01 -6.89
CA VAL A 99 -7.32 14.97 -5.42
C VAL A 99 -7.35 16.39 -4.87
N ASP A 100 -8.24 16.62 -3.94
CA ASP A 100 -8.36 17.86 -3.16
C ASP A 100 -7.73 17.68 -1.77
N GLU A 101 -7.85 16.48 -1.14
CA GLU A 101 -7.27 16.14 0.16
C GLU A 101 -6.67 14.74 0.14
N MET A 102 -5.54 14.56 0.85
CA MET A 102 -4.86 13.27 1.02
C MET A 102 -4.50 13.05 2.48
N LYS A 103 -4.71 11.82 2.97
CA LYS A 103 -4.22 11.35 4.28
C LYS A 103 -3.41 10.08 4.11
N MET A 104 -2.22 10.06 4.67
CA MET A 104 -1.37 8.87 4.73
C MET A 104 -1.88 7.97 5.86
N LEU A 105 -2.14 6.70 5.55
CA LEU A 105 -2.68 5.72 6.49
C LEU A 105 -1.68 4.62 6.84
N ASP A 106 -0.47 4.68 6.27
CA ASP A 106 0.60 3.80 6.71
C ASP A 106 0.95 4.15 8.15
N SER A 107 0.71 3.22 9.08
CA SER A 107 1.32 3.29 10.38
C SER A 107 2.84 3.19 10.16
N LYS A 108 3.57 4.26 10.46
CA LYS A 108 5.01 4.14 10.62
C LYS A 108 5.21 3.02 11.64
N SER A 109 5.70 1.87 11.20
CA SER A 109 6.43 0.98 12.07
C SER A 109 7.58 1.84 12.58
N SER A 110 7.47 2.25 13.83
CA SER A 110 8.51 2.97 14.57
C SER A 110 9.70 2.04 14.74
N SER A 111 10.50 1.94 13.69
CA SER A 111 11.89 1.55 13.76
C SER A 111 12.67 2.82 13.41
N GLU A 112 12.88 3.66 14.44
CA GLU A 112 14.12 4.33 14.74
C GLU A 112 13.88 5.51 15.68
N GLN A 113 14.65 5.42 16.77
CA GLN A 113 14.97 6.44 17.76
C GLN A 113 13.85 6.83 18.76
N GLY A 114 13.71 5.93 19.74
CA GLY A 114 13.32 6.35 21.08
C GLY A 114 14.36 7.31 21.65
N ASN A 115 14.03 8.57 21.69
CA ASN A 115 14.72 9.49 22.60
C ASN A 115 14.05 9.30 23.96
N ALA A 116 14.76 8.55 24.80
CA ALA A 116 14.42 8.28 26.19
C ALA A 116 14.39 9.62 26.97
N TYR A 117 13.19 10.06 27.32
CA TYR A 117 13.08 10.94 28.48
C TYR A 117 13.17 10.06 29.73
N ASN A 118 14.41 10.02 30.27
CA ASN A 118 14.76 9.47 31.54
C ASN A 118 14.10 10.31 32.65
N GLN A 119 12.98 9.84 33.21
CA GLN A 119 12.55 10.31 34.53
C GLN A 119 13.05 9.33 35.57
N ASN A 120 14.12 9.76 36.17
CA ASN A 120 14.77 9.21 37.33
C ASN A 120 13.83 9.34 38.55
N TYR A 121 13.26 8.25 39.04
CA TYR A 121 12.77 8.14 40.40
C TYR A 121 13.67 7.19 41.15
N ASN A 122 14.53 7.82 41.99
CA ASN A 122 15.25 7.19 43.09
C ASN A 122 14.28 6.40 43.99
N GLN A 123 14.53 5.11 44.18
CA GLN A 123 14.36 4.45 45.47
C GLN A 123 15.42 3.35 45.60
N ALA A 124 16.07 3.41 46.76
CA ALA A 124 17.24 2.67 47.19
C ALA A 124 16.93 1.19 47.58
N PRO A 125 17.94 0.40 47.94
CA PRO A 125 17.97 -1.06 47.75
C PRO A 125 17.54 -1.82 48.99
N MET A 126 16.97 -3.01 48.80
CA MET A 126 16.97 -4.05 49.82
C MET A 126 17.63 -5.33 49.29
N GLN A 127 18.74 -5.65 49.97
CA GLN A 127 19.44 -6.93 49.94
C GLN A 127 18.49 -8.08 50.30
N ASN A 128 18.63 -9.20 49.63
CA ASN A 128 18.75 -10.50 50.27
C ASN A 128 19.46 -11.52 49.38
N GLN A 129 20.55 -11.98 49.96
CA GLN A 129 21.33 -13.15 49.63
C GLN A 129 20.48 -14.43 49.68
N TYR A 130 20.76 -15.41 48.81
CA TYR A 130 21.04 -16.81 49.17
C TYR A 130 21.42 -17.63 47.93
N ASN A 131 22.68 -18.02 47.91
CA ASN A 131 23.29 -19.34 47.56
C ASN A 131 22.90 -20.13 46.31
N GLU A 132 23.94 -20.35 45.51
CA GLU A 132 24.20 -21.50 44.62
C GLU A 132 24.08 -22.87 45.35
N PRO A 133 24.09 -24.06 44.68
CA PRO A 133 25.13 -24.50 43.74
C PRO A 133 24.72 -25.44 42.57
N MET A 134 25.59 -25.43 41.55
CA MET A 134 26.05 -26.51 40.69
C MET A 134 25.18 -27.76 40.45
N ASN A 135 24.92 -28.10 39.19
CA ASN A 135 25.50 -29.36 38.66
C ASN A 135 25.52 -29.42 37.13
N SER A 136 26.67 -29.79 36.63
CA SER A 136 27.04 -30.16 35.27
C SER A 136 26.35 -31.46 34.85
N HIS A 137 25.97 -31.61 33.57
CA HIS A 137 26.33 -32.83 32.82
C HIS A 137 26.24 -32.63 31.30
N ASN A 138 27.32 -32.98 30.66
CA ASN A 138 27.52 -33.25 29.24
C ASN A 138 26.48 -34.24 28.69
N ASN A 139 26.09 -34.14 27.45
CA ASN A 139 26.42 -35.20 26.52
C ASN A 139 26.22 -34.80 25.04
N GLU A 140 27.11 -35.35 24.26
CA GLU A 140 27.38 -35.22 22.83
C GLU A 140 26.36 -35.90 21.91
N ASN A 141 26.48 -35.51 20.66
CA ASN A 141 26.27 -36.27 19.41
C ASN A 141 24.85 -36.49 18.85
N SER A 142 24.56 -35.98 17.69
CA SER A 142 24.70 -36.69 16.42
C SER A 142 24.11 -35.94 15.25
N ALA A 143 24.89 -35.85 14.21
CA ALA A 143 24.54 -35.45 12.87
C ALA A 143 23.60 -36.47 12.21
N VAL A 144 22.56 -36.01 11.47
CA VAL A 144 22.09 -36.72 10.27
C VAL A 144 21.51 -35.70 9.27
N ALA A 145 22.02 -35.75 8.07
CA ALA A 145 21.58 -35.08 6.86
C ALA A 145 20.21 -35.60 6.39
N GLY A 146 19.44 -34.74 5.71
CA GLY A 146 18.24 -35.25 5.06
C GLY A 146 17.40 -34.22 4.31
N LYS A 147 17.73 -34.06 3.03
CA LYS A 147 16.83 -33.83 1.88
C LYS A 147 15.96 -32.57 1.80
N GLU A 148 16.39 -31.74 0.86
CA GLU A 148 15.56 -30.79 0.11
C GLU A 148 14.39 -31.51 -0.57
N GLU A 149 13.16 -31.11 -0.28
CA GLU A 149 11.99 -31.36 -1.11
C GLU A 149 11.56 -30.09 -1.80
N GLN A 150 11.82 -30.05 -3.10
CA GLN A 150 11.28 -29.05 -4.02
C GLN A 150 9.77 -29.24 -4.17
N LYS A 151 8.97 -28.25 -3.79
CA LYS A 151 7.55 -28.18 -4.12
C LYS A 151 7.37 -27.63 -5.55
N PRO A 152 6.48 -28.23 -6.37
CA PRO A 152 6.27 -27.83 -7.75
C PRO A 152 5.53 -26.48 -7.84
N ARG A 153 6.05 -25.61 -8.74
CA ARG A 153 5.38 -24.37 -9.14
C ARG A 153 4.11 -24.69 -9.93
N VAL A 154 2.98 -24.38 -9.36
CA VAL A 154 1.68 -24.37 -10.06
C VAL A 154 1.68 -23.18 -11.01
N LYS A 155 1.66 -23.44 -12.31
CA LYS A 155 1.36 -22.46 -13.35
C LYS A 155 -0.11 -22.09 -13.24
N GLN A 156 -0.41 -20.88 -12.80
CA GLN A 156 -1.77 -20.34 -12.88
C GLN A 156 -2.05 -19.98 -14.33
N ASN A 157 -2.96 -20.73 -14.94
CA ASN A 157 -3.58 -20.37 -16.20
C ASN A 157 -4.52 -19.18 -15.92
N ILE A 158 -4.21 -18.03 -16.50
CA ILE A 158 -5.08 -16.85 -16.50
C ILE A 158 -6.04 -17.08 -17.65
N PRO A 159 -7.36 -17.18 -17.43
CA PRO A 159 -8.31 -17.23 -18.54
C PRO A 159 -8.33 -15.88 -19.26
N GLU A 160 -8.16 -15.95 -20.56
CA GLU A 160 -8.36 -14.84 -21.48
C GLU A 160 -9.86 -14.50 -21.48
N ILE A 161 -10.20 -13.28 -21.09
CA ILE A 161 -11.60 -12.82 -21.08
C ILE A 161 -11.81 -12.15 -22.42
N ASP A 162 -12.56 -12.82 -23.32
CA ASP A 162 -13.14 -12.21 -24.52
C ASP A 162 -14.14 -11.13 -24.09
N ILE A 163 -13.82 -9.88 -24.38
CA ILE A 163 -14.72 -8.75 -24.18
C ILE A 163 -15.44 -8.49 -25.52
N ASP A 164 -16.38 -9.35 -25.85
CA ASP A 164 -17.40 -9.10 -26.84
C ASP A 164 -18.76 -9.09 -26.13
N ASP A 165 -19.06 -8.03 -25.41
CA ASP A 165 -20.44 -7.75 -25.00
C ASP A 165 -20.75 -6.29 -25.31
N GLU A 166 -21.54 -6.12 -26.35
CA GLU A 166 -22.26 -4.91 -26.69
C GLU A 166 -23.14 -4.49 -25.50
N ILE A 167 -22.87 -3.31 -24.93
CA ILE A 167 -23.69 -2.71 -23.89
C ILE A 167 -24.94 -2.11 -24.58
N PRO A 168 -26.13 -2.65 -24.35
CA PRO A 168 -27.35 -2.02 -24.85
C PRO A 168 -27.65 -0.77 -24.00
N PHE A 169 -27.84 0.35 -24.68
CA PHE A 169 -28.34 1.59 -24.09
C PHE A 169 -29.86 1.54 -23.88
#